data_ac24f7b165bbed29b77e7ce1a9802a9c
#
_entry.id   ac24f7b165bbed29b77e7ce1a9802a9c
#
_cell.length_a   1.000
_cell.length_b   1.000
_cell.length_c   1.000
_cell.angle_alpha   90.00
_cell.angle_beta   90.00
_cell.angle_gamma   90.00
#
_symmetry.space_group_name_H-M   'P 1'
#
loop_
_entity.id
_entity.type
_entity.pdbx_description
1 polymer ?
#
loop_
_entity_poly.entity_id
_entity_poly.type
_entity_poly.pdbx_seq_one_letter_code
_entity_poly.pdbx_strand_id
1 'polypeptide(L)'
;MQYWQLNVSEGNAAFASNQFARAALHYRAGLDELLSIERFIHCDSPPPKAWIIDQYLPALIVSYLNLCDSKLAQNKIESACELLEIGYQTALNFATSFVQKSDFQLQNSALRHLSQLKKYAFLLAKQLANKPSSLLKLNTIINTHTIINHNIH
;
A
#
# COMPACT_ATOMS: atom_id res chain seq x y z
N MET A 1 2.25 -8.99 -13.70
CA MET A 1 2.20 -7.52 -13.92
C MET A 1 1.26 -7.08 -15.05
N GLN A 2 1.15 -7.79 -16.18
CA GLN A 2 0.21 -7.42 -17.25
C GLN A 2 -1.25 -7.43 -16.79
N TYR A 3 -1.64 -8.44 -16.03
CA TYR A 3 -2.99 -8.55 -15.48
C TYR A 3 -3.27 -7.42 -14.47
N TRP A 4 -2.29 -7.06 -13.62
CA TRP A 4 -2.39 -5.91 -12.73
C TRP A 4 -2.59 -4.61 -13.52
N GLN A 5 -1.77 -4.36 -14.57
CA GLN A 5 -1.89 -3.15 -15.39
C GLN A 5 -3.26 -3.04 -16.05
N LEU A 6 -3.79 -4.15 -16.58
CA LEU A 6 -5.14 -4.19 -17.16
C LEU A 6 -6.18 -3.81 -16.10
N ASN A 7 -6.14 -4.45 -14.93
CA ASN A 7 -7.10 -4.17 -13.86
C ASN A 7 -7.01 -2.73 -13.35
N VAL A 8 -5.82 -2.15 -13.21
CA VAL A 8 -5.68 -0.74 -12.82
C VAL A 8 -6.27 0.17 -13.90
N SER A 9 -6.04 -0.11 -15.17
CA SER A 9 -6.61 0.67 -16.28
C SER A 9 -8.14 0.63 -16.29
N GLU A 10 -8.73 -0.56 -16.16
CA GLU A 10 -10.20 -0.75 -16.08
C GLU A 10 -10.77 -0.08 -14.81
N GLY A 11 -10.06 -0.21 -13.69
CA GLY A 11 -10.42 0.47 -12.44
C GLY A 11 -10.43 1.99 -12.59
N ASN A 12 -9.42 2.56 -13.23
CA ASN A 12 -9.34 4.01 -13.48
C ASN A 12 -10.47 4.48 -14.38
N ALA A 13 -10.80 3.74 -15.45
CA ALA A 13 -11.92 4.05 -16.34
C ALA A 13 -13.26 4.01 -15.58
N ALA A 14 -13.48 3.00 -14.75
CA ALA A 14 -14.67 2.87 -13.92
C ALA A 14 -14.76 4.02 -12.89
N PHE A 15 -13.63 4.37 -12.25
CA PHE A 15 -13.57 5.46 -11.27
C PHE A 15 -13.91 6.81 -11.91
N ALA A 16 -13.31 7.10 -13.08
CA ALA A 16 -13.60 8.32 -13.85
C ALA A 16 -15.07 8.42 -14.28
N SER A 17 -15.74 7.27 -14.44
CA SER A 17 -17.17 7.17 -14.75
C SER A 17 -18.07 7.15 -13.50
N ASN A 18 -17.54 7.46 -12.30
CA ASN A 18 -18.22 7.40 -11.00
C ASN A 18 -18.77 6.00 -10.63
N GLN A 19 -18.27 4.94 -11.27
CA GLN A 19 -18.60 3.55 -10.96
C GLN A 19 -17.66 3.01 -9.87
N PHE A 20 -17.66 3.64 -8.70
CA PHE A 20 -16.67 3.40 -7.63
C PHE A 20 -16.65 1.95 -7.11
N ALA A 21 -17.81 1.28 -7.07
CA ALA A 21 -17.87 -0.13 -6.67
C ALA A 21 -17.19 -1.03 -7.71
N ARG A 22 -17.37 -0.76 -8.99
CA ARG A 22 -16.71 -1.48 -10.09
C ARG A 22 -15.20 -1.20 -10.09
N ALA A 23 -14.81 0.05 -9.90
CA ALA A 23 -13.40 0.43 -9.76
C ALA A 23 -12.72 -0.36 -8.64
N ALA A 24 -13.37 -0.45 -7.46
CA ALA A 24 -12.85 -1.22 -6.32
C ALA A 24 -12.68 -2.72 -6.63
N LEU A 25 -13.55 -3.33 -7.45
CA LEU A 25 -13.41 -4.72 -7.87
C LEU A 25 -12.16 -4.92 -8.74
N HIS A 26 -11.94 -4.04 -9.71
CA HIS A 26 -10.75 -4.10 -10.56
C HIS A 26 -9.46 -3.87 -9.77
N TYR A 27 -9.42 -2.85 -8.92
CA TYR A 27 -8.24 -2.60 -8.08
C TYR A 27 -7.95 -3.75 -7.12
N ARG A 28 -8.99 -4.41 -6.59
CA ARG A 28 -8.83 -5.61 -5.75
C ARG A 28 -8.22 -6.76 -6.54
N ALA A 29 -8.74 -7.05 -7.75
CA ALA A 29 -8.20 -8.11 -8.61
C ALA A 29 -6.72 -7.87 -8.95
N GLY A 30 -6.34 -6.61 -9.23
CA GLY A 30 -4.94 -6.24 -9.43
C GLY A 30 -4.08 -6.44 -8.17
N LEU A 31 -4.58 -6.06 -7.00
CA LEU A 31 -3.88 -6.26 -5.73
C LEU A 31 -3.68 -7.74 -5.42
N ASP A 32 -4.69 -8.58 -5.64
CA ASP A 32 -4.62 -10.03 -5.39
C ASP A 32 -3.55 -10.70 -6.27
N GLU A 33 -3.35 -10.24 -7.52
CA GLU A 33 -2.21 -10.68 -8.34
C GLU A 33 -0.87 -10.33 -7.66
N LEU A 34 -0.70 -9.09 -7.20
CA LEU A 34 0.54 -8.67 -6.55
C LEU A 34 0.83 -9.47 -5.27
N LEU A 35 -0.17 -9.69 -4.44
CA LEU A 35 -0.05 -10.50 -3.24
C LEU A 35 0.30 -11.96 -3.56
N SER A 36 -0.19 -12.50 -4.67
CA SER A 36 0.19 -13.84 -5.13
C SER A 36 1.67 -13.94 -5.55
N ILE A 37 2.24 -12.83 -6.04
CA ILE A 37 3.64 -12.74 -6.46
C ILE A 37 4.57 -12.59 -5.25
N GLU A 38 4.12 -11.99 -4.14
CA GLU A 38 4.94 -11.70 -2.96
C GLU A 38 5.74 -12.91 -2.47
N ARG A 39 5.13 -14.09 -2.48
CA ARG A 39 5.79 -15.35 -2.09
C ARG A 39 7.05 -15.67 -2.89
N PHE A 40 7.11 -15.25 -4.17
CA PHE A 40 8.28 -15.46 -5.02
C PHE A 40 9.40 -14.46 -4.76
N ILE A 41 9.09 -13.31 -4.15
CA ILE A 41 10.08 -12.30 -3.79
C ILE A 41 10.96 -12.79 -2.63
N HIS A 42 10.42 -13.65 -1.78
CA HIS A 42 11.10 -14.17 -0.59
C HIS A 42 11.67 -15.58 -0.77
N CYS A 43 11.57 -16.17 -1.96
CA CYS A 43 12.13 -17.49 -2.25
C CYS A 43 13.65 -17.44 -2.53
N ASP A 44 14.27 -18.62 -2.75
CA ASP A 44 15.71 -18.74 -3.01
C ASP A 44 16.15 -18.12 -4.34
N SER A 45 15.23 -17.96 -5.28
CA SER A 45 15.46 -17.33 -6.59
C SER A 45 14.49 -16.16 -6.80
N PRO A 46 14.69 -15.04 -6.10
CA PRO A 46 13.79 -13.89 -6.20
C PRO A 46 13.90 -13.20 -7.55
N PRO A 47 12.87 -12.44 -7.96
CA PRO A 47 12.96 -11.55 -9.11
C PRO A 47 14.11 -10.54 -8.97
N PRO A 48 14.58 -9.95 -10.09
CA PRO A 48 15.61 -8.93 -10.05
C PRO A 48 15.24 -7.77 -9.10
N LYS A 49 16.19 -7.32 -8.28
CA LYS A 49 15.99 -6.24 -7.31
C LYS A 49 15.42 -4.98 -7.96
N ALA A 50 15.93 -4.58 -9.13
CA ALA A 50 15.42 -3.43 -9.85
C ALA A 50 13.92 -3.57 -10.19
N TRP A 51 13.48 -4.77 -10.56
CA TRP A 51 12.06 -5.04 -10.82
C TRP A 51 11.21 -4.86 -9.55
N ILE A 52 11.70 -5.33 -8.40
CA ILE A 52 11.00 -5.16 -7.12
C ILE A 52 10.86 -3.68 -6.77
N ILE A 53 11.95 -2.91 -6.92
CA ILE A 53 12.01 -1.48 -6.58
C ILE A 53 11.15 -0.64 -7.54
N ASP A 54 11.27 -0.91 -8.83
CA ASP A 54 10.74 -0.01 -9.87
C ASP A 54 9.32 -0.38 -10.32
N GLN A 55 8.89 -1.62 -10.07
CA GLN A 55 7.58 -2.11 -10.53
C GLN A 55 6.72 -2.67 -9.40
N TYR A 56 7.21 -3.65 -8.63
CA TYR A 56 6.38 -4.35 -7.65
C TYR A 56 5.95 -3.45 -6.50
N LEU A 57 6.89 -2.81 -5.80
CA LEU A 57 6.58 -1.95 -4.65
C LEU A 57 5.68 -0.76 -5.01
N PRO A 58 5.96 0.01 -6.06
CA PRO A 58 5.06 1.07 -6.49
C PRO A 58 3.65 0.56 -6.84
N ALA A 59 3.55 -0.58 -7.54
CA ALA A 59 2.28 -1.18 -7.90
C ALA A 59 1.46 -1.58 -6.67
N LEU A 60 2.09 -2.19 -5.68
CA LEU A 60 1.47 -2.59 -4.42
C LEU A 60 0.86 -1.38 -3.69
N ILE A 61 1.63 -0.31 -3.55
CA ILE A 61 1.19 0.92 -2.86
C ILE A 61 0.06 1.61 -3.61
N VAL A 62 0.19 1.76 -4.92
CA VAL A 62 -0.86 2.36 -5.77
C VAL A 62 -2.16 1.56 -5.68
N SER A 63 -2.10 0.22 -5.63
CA SER A 63 -3.28 -0.62 -5.50
C SER A 63 -4.02 -0.39 -4.18
N TYR A 64 -3.31 -0.27 -3.06
CA TYR A 64 -3.93 0.06 -1.77
C TYR A 64 -4.55 1.46 -1.77
N LEU A 65 -3.85 2.46 -2.31
CA LEU A 65 -4.35 3.84 -2.38
C LEU A 65 -5.60 3.94 -3.27
N ASN A 66 -5.58 3.33 -4.45
CA ASN A 66 -6.74 3.32 -5.35
C ASN A 66 -7.96 2.64 -4.71
N LEU A 67 -7.75 1.55 -3.95
CA LEU A 67 -8.81 0.91 -3.18
C LEU A 67 -9.35 1.83 -2.08
N CYS A 68 -8.48 2.52 -1.34
CA CYS A 68 -8.88 3.51 -0.34
C CYS A 68 -9.74 4.61 -0.98
N ASP A 69 -9.28 5.21 -2.08
CA ASP A 69 -10.01 6.26 -2.80
C ASP A 69 -11.39 5.78 -3.26
N SER A 70 -11.47 4.55 -3.79
CA SER A 70 -12.74 3.95 -4.21
C SER A 70 -13.70 3.74 -3.05
N LYS A 71 -13.21 3.37 -1.85
CA LYS A 71 -14.04 3.23 -0.65
C LYS A 71 -14.48 4.58 -0.10
N LEU A 72 -13.60 5.59 -0.11
CA LEU A 72 -13.95 6.95 0.27
C LEU A 72 -15.04 7.53 -0.64
N ALA A 73 -14.92 7.36 -1.95
CA ALA A 73 -15.90 7.79 -2.93
C ALA A 73 -17.28 7.09 -2.75
N GLN A 74 -17.31 5.89 -2.16
CA GLN A 74 -18.51 5.18 -1.76
C GLN A 74 -19.02 5.57 -0.36
N ASN A 75 -18.40 6.54 0.30
CA ASN A 75 -18.65 6.93 1.69
C ASN A 75 -18.41 5.78 2.71
N LYS A 76 -17.57 4.80 2.37
CA LYS A 76 -17.17 3.66 3.21
C LYS A 76 -15.85 3.96 3.93
N ILE A 77 -15.89 4.95 4.81
CA ILE A 77 -14.70 5.54 5.44
C ILE A 77 -13.93 4.52 6.28
N GLU A 78 -14.63 3.72 7.08
CA GLU A 78 -14.00 2.70 7.93
C GLU A 78 -13.24 1.66 7.09
N SER A 79 -13.87 1.19 6.00
CA SER A 79 -13.20 0.27 5.06
C SER A 79 -11.98 0.87 4.39
N ALA A 80 -11.99 2.18 4.09
CA ALA A 80 -10.83 2.87 3.55
C ALA A 80 -9.68 2.93 4.57
N CYS A 81 -9.98 3.24 5.84
CA CYS A 81 -8.99 3.27 6.91
C CYS A 81 -8.40 1.88 7.18
N GLU A 82 -9.21 0.82 7.14
CA GLU A 82 -8.75 -0.57 7.27
C GLU A 82 -7.80 -0.96 6.13
N LEU A 83 -8.15 -0.63 4.90
CA LEU A 83 -7.30 -0.90 3.73
C LEU A 83 -5.96 -0.18 3.83
N LEU A 84 -5.96 1.08 4.30
CA LEU A 84 -4.74 1.85 4.49
C LEU A 84 -3.86 1.24 5.59
N GLU A 85 -4.46 0.79 6.69
CA GLU A 85 -3.75 0.10 7.77
C GLU A 85 -3.12 -1.21 7.26
N ILE A 86 -3.87 -2.04 6.55
CA ILE A 86 -3.38 -3.28 5.95
C ILE A 86 -2.23 -2.99 4.97
N GLY A 87 -2.39 -2.00 4.09
CA GLY A 87 -1.35 -1.59 3.15
C GLY A 87 -0.08 -1.13 3.84
N TYR A 88 -0.22 -0.37 4.93
CA TYR A 88 0.91 0.08 5.74
C TYR A 88 1.63 -1.09 6.40
N GLN A 89 0.90 -2.03 7.01
CA GLN A 89 1.50 -3.22 7.63
C GLN A 89 2.19 -4.12 6.59
N THR A 90 1.58 -4.31 5.42
CA THR A 90 2.20 -5.06 4.33
C THR A 90 3.53 -4.45 3.91
N ALA A 91 3.56 -3.13 3.69
CA ALA A 91 4.79 -2.42 3.34
C ALA A 91 5.84 -2.43 4.47
N LEU A 92 5.40 -2.36 5.74
CA LEU A 92 6.29 -2.44 6.90
C LEU A 92 6.94 -3.83 7.03
N ASN A 93 6.13 -4.89 6.90
CA ASN A 93 6.61 -6.27 6.93
C ASN A 93 7.61 -6.52 5.79
N PHE A 94 7.32 -5.98 4.61
CA PHE A 94 8.23 -6.03 3.48
C PHE A 94 9.56 -5.35 3.79
N ALA A 95 9.53 -4.10 4.30
CA ALA A 95 10.72 -3.36 4.69
C ALA A 95 11.57 -4.12 5.73
N THR A 96 10.93 -4.67 6.76
CA THR A 96 11.63 -5.38 7.85
C THR A 96 12.25 -6.69 7.39
N SER A 97 11.64 -7.40 6.44
CA SER A 97 12.19 -8.62 5.89
C SER A 97 13.54 -8.42 5.16
N PHE A 98 13.75 -7.23 4.56
CA PHE A 98 15.00 -6.88 3.89
C PHE A 98 16.07 -6.34 4.86
N VAL A 99 15.70 -5.81 6.02
CA VAL A 99 16.65 -5.50 7.10
C VAL A 99 17.41 -6.76 7.50
N GLN A 100 16.69 -7.86 7.72
CA GLN A 100 17.28 -9.14 8.11
C GLN A 100 18.22 -9.71 7.03
N LYS A 101 17.98 -9.38 5.76
CA LYS A 101 18.82 -9.77 4.60
C LYS A 101 19.93 -8.76 4.30
N SER A 102 20.07 -7.71 5.09
CA SER A 102 21.04 -6.59 4.87
C SER A 102 20.93 -5.95 3.48
N ASP A 103 19.73 -5.91 2.89
CA ASP A 103 19.49 -5.30 1.60
C ASP A 103 18.97 -3.86 1.73
N PHE A 104 19.91 -2.94 1.90
CA PHE A 104 19.61 -1.51 2.12
C PHE A 104 18.86 -0.83 0.97
N GLN A 105 19.01 -1.28 -0.28
CA GLN A 105 18.31 -0.67 -1.40
C GLN A 105 16.82 -0.98 -1.35
N LEU A 106 16.47 -2.25 -1.16
CA LEU A 106 15.09 -2.68 -0.99
C LEU A 106 14.45 -2.08 0.25
N GLN A 107 15.20 -2.05 1.37
CA GLN A 107 14.76 -1.41 2.60
C GLN A 107 14.43 0.08 2.38
N ASN A 108 15.36 0.85 1.79
CA ASN A 108 15.16 2.28 1.55
C ASN A 108 14.00 2.56 0.59
N SER A 109 13.80 1.70 -0.42
CA SER A 109 12.65 1.80 -1.31
C SER A 109 11.34 1.59 -0.55
N ALA A 110 11.25 0.53 0.25
CA ALA A 110 10.07 0.25 1.07
C ALA A 110 9.78 1.37 2.08
N LEU A 111 10.82 1.95 2.71
CA LEU A 111 10.68 3.09 3.64
C LEU A 111 10.12 4.34 2.96
N ARG A 112 10.50 4.63 1.71
CA ARG A 112 9.92 5.72 0.95
C ARG A 112 8.41 5.54 0.75
N HIS A 113 7.99 4.31 0.42
CA HIS A 113 6.58 3.99 0.26
C HIS A 113 5.80 4.03 1.58
N LEU A 114 6.40 3.59 2.69
CA LEU A 114 5.82 3.77 4.04
C LEU A 114 5.58 5.25 4.35
N SER A 115 6.53 6.12 4.02
CA SER A 115 6.38 7.58 4.19
C SER A 115 5.23 8.14 3.35
N GLN A 116 5.04 7.62 2.13
CA GLN A 116 3.92 7.98 1.26
C GLN A 116 2.57 7.60 1.89
N LEU A 117 2.45 6.37 2.40
CA LEU A 117 1.24 5.91 3.08
C LEU A 117 0.95 6.71 4.36
N LYS A 118 1.98 7.05 5.16
CA LYS A 118 1.84 7.94 6.33
C LYS A 118 1.32 9.32 5.95
N LYS A 119 1.87 9.90 4.89
CA LYS A 119 1.41 11.20 4.38
C LYS A 119 -0.06 11.16 3.98
N TYR A 120 -0.48 10.10 3.29
CA TYR A 120 -1.88 9.90 2.92
C TYR A 120 -2.77 9.74 4.15
N ALA A 121 -2.37 8.92 5.14
CA ALA A 121 -3.09 8.75 6.41
C ALA A 121 -3.26 10.07 7.15
N PHE A 122 -2.22 10.91 7.20
CA PHE A 122 -2.26 12.23 7.84
C PHE A 122 -3.24 13.17 7.14
N LEU A 123 -3.25 13.21 5.81
CA LEU A 123 -4.19 14.04 5.05
C LEU A 123 -5.64 13.57 5.25
N LEU A 124 -5.85 12.25 5.25
CA LEU A 124 -7.16 11.67 5.50
C LEU A 124 -7.64 11.95 6.93
N ALA A 125 -6.77 11.86 7.93
CA ALA A 125 -7.10 12.16 9.32
C ALA A 125 -7.56 13.62 9.50
N LYS A 126 -6.95 14.58 8.79
CA LYS A 126 -7.40 15.98 8.79
C LYS A 126 -8.82 16.14 8.25
N GLN A 127 -9.19 15.37 7.23
CA GLN A 127 -10.53 15.41 6.64
C GLN A 127 -11.58 14.75 7.55
N LEU A 128 -11.16 13.78 8.38
CA LEU A 128 -12.02 12.97 9.22
C LEU A 128 -12.02 13.40 10.69
N ALA A 129 -11.59 14.62 11.01
CA ALA A 129 -11.44 15.13 12.39
C ALA A 129 -12.67 14.90 13.29
N ASN A 130 -13.87 14.79 12.70
CA ASN A 130 -15.13 14.58 13.41
C ASN A 130 -15.54 13.09 13.54
N LYS A 131 -14.69 12.13 13.17
CA LYS A 131 -15.00 10.68 13.22
C LYS A 131 -13.96 9.93 14.08
N PRO A 132 -14.15 9.85 15.42
CA PRO A 132 -13.14 9.35 16.35
C PRO A 132 -12.68 7.90 16.09
N SER A 133 -13.60 7.01 15.68
CA SER A 133 -13.29 5.59 15.42
C SER A 133 -12.32 5.42 14.25
N SER A 134 -12.52 6.19 13.19
CA SER A 134 -11.63 6.19 12.00
C SER A 134 -10.28 6.81 12.31
N LEU A 135 -10.25 7.86 13.16
CA LEU A 135 -9.01 8.51 13.60
C LEU A 135 -8.10 7.57 14.39
N LEU A 136 -8.66 6.66 15.18
CA LEU A 136 -7.85 5.73 15.97
C LEU A 136 -6.96 4.86 15.07
N LYS A 137 -7.50 4.28 13.99
CA LYS A 137 -6.75 3.48 13.01
C LYS A 137 -5.68 4.31 12.31
N LEU A 138 -6.02 5.52 11.87
CA LEU A 138 -5.07 6.40 11.20
C LEU A 138 -3.94 6.86 12.13
N ASN A 139 -4.26 7.13 13.40
CA ASN A 139 -3.25 7.50 14.41
C ASN A 139 -2.25 6.36 14.67
N THR A 140 -2.66 5.10 14.58
CA THR A 140 -1.74 3.97 14.65
C THR A 140 -0.68 4.06 13.55
N ILE A 141 -1.11 4.34 12.30
CA ILE A 141 -0.18 4.51 11.17
C ILE A 141 0.72 5.73 11.36
N ILE A 142 0.12 6.88 11.72
CA ILE A 142 0.83 8.16 11.83
C ILE A 142 1.89 8.11 12.94
N ASN A 143 1.54 7.52 14.09
CA ASN A 143 2.37 7.50 15.28
C ASN A 143 3.32 6.30 15.34
N THR A 144 3.22 5.34 14.41
CA THR A 144 4.21 4.28 14.32
C THR A 144 5.56 4.92 13.99
N HIS A 145 6.41 5.05 15.00
CA HIS A 145 7.81 5.37 14.78
C HIS A 145 8.40 4.21 13.98
N THR A 146 8.87 4.49 12.79
CA THR A 146 9.56 3.51 11.98
C THR A 146 10.89 3.21 12.70
N ILE A 147 10.85 2.25 13.64
CA ILE A 147 12.03 1.76 14.38
C ILE A 147 12.91 0.97 13.37
N ILE A 148 13.37 1.65 12.34
CA ILE A 148 14.37 1.15 11.41
C ILE A 148 15.59 2.08 11.50
N ASN A 149 15.72 2.81 12.60
CA ASN A 149 16.89 3.59 12.89
C ASN A 149 17.75 2.89 13.93
N HIS A 150 18.97 2.61 13.51
CA HIS A 150 20.18 2.37 14.31
C HIS A 150 20.45 0.92 14.76
N ASN A 151 20.88 0.11 13.81
CA ASN A 151 22.04 -0.74 14.03
C ASN A 151 23.02 -0.52 12.87
N ILE A 152 23.52 0.72 12.74
CA ILE A 152 24.75 1.01 12.01
C ILE A 152 25.76 1.34 13.11
N HIS A 153 26.46 0.31 13.53
CA HIS A 153 27.80 0.39 14.10
C HIS A 153 28.71 -0.58 13.37
#